data_8837b58cd5c6aab685033cd794774d8e
#
_entry.id   8837b58cd5c6aab685033cd794774d8e
#
_cell.length_a   1.000
_cell.length_b   1.000
_cell.length_c   1.000
_cell.angle_alpha   90.00
_cell.angle_beta   90.00
_cell.angle_gamma   90.00
#
_symmetry.space_group_name_H-M   'P 1'
#
loop_
_entity.id
_entity.type
_entity.pdbx_description
1 polymer ?
#
loop_
_entity_poly.entity_id
_entity_poly.type
_entity_poly.pdbx_seq_one_letter_code
_entity_poly.pdbx_strand_id
1 'polypeptide(L)'
;MGVSPVAQLFHDSGEPKSALRIRPKYLTCSVSGVQVTPKPQMIIITRRILLTFLAALSTLFITILRADVQLPKVIDSHMVLQRDVPLPVWGWAEAGEEVTVKLDENQATAKTDDKGNWKVTLKPMKADGKAHQMTVSGKNKIVLKDILIGEVWVGSGQSNMEWRLSNTHGGKEAVATANHKEIRLFHVPKVQAKAPAKDVKAAWKVCASGPAAVFSAVLYHFGNRIHKELNVPIGLINSSWGGSPIEPWTTAESGSGGMYNAMIAPLQPFAIRGVIWYQGETNVLRKNGLTYYDKMKALIDGWRESWGEDTSFYFVQIAPWAGRYQAGQLPALWEAQSASMKIPGTGMAVITDLVDDIRDIHPRKKIPVGNRLALWALSKDYEKNDIVYSGPHYKSSKVEGNKIRISFNFAGGGLKSRDGKPLNEFQIAGEDGKFVAAEAAIDRNEVVVQSKEVTAPSQVRFGWHKVCNPNLMNAEGLPASPFQTKDWKGWTGD
;
A
#
# COMPACT_ATOMS: atom_id res chain seq x y z
N MET A 1 35.46 39.53 -20.11
CA MET A 1 36.73 39.05 -19.52
C MET A 1 36.37 37.83 -18.71
N GLY A 2 36.66 36.71 -19.02
CA GLY A 2 37.56 35.78 -19.64
C GLY A 2 37.04 34.42 -19.17
N VAL A 3 36.60 33.58 -20.01
CA VAL A 3 37.21 32.50 -20.81
C VAL A 3 37.40 31.21 -20.03
N SER A 4 36.67 30.22 -20.52
CA SER A 4 36.80 28.73 -20.38
C SER A 4 38.24 28.21 -20.63
N PRO A 5 38.56 26.91 -20.40
CA PRO A 5 38.31 25.84 -21.37
C PRO A 5 37.97 24.45 -20.71
N VAL A 6 37.19 23.61 -21.29
CA VAL A 6 37.29 22.56 -22.35
C VAL A 6 38.59 21.73 -22.38
N ALA A 7 38.44 20.44 -22.21
CA ALA A 7 39.20 19.34 -22.85
C ALA A 7 38.43 18.02 -22.54
N GLN A 8 37.80 17.37 -23.42
CA GLN A 8 38.16 16.48 -24.55
C GLN A 8 38.89 15.18 -24.17
N LEU A 9 38.11 14.09 -24.28
CA LEU A 9 38.33 12.77 -24.92
C LEU A 9 39.74 12.16 -24.87
N PHE A 10 39.81 10.89 -24.46
CA PHE A 10 40.43 9.82 -25.27
C PHE A 10 39.83 8.46 -24.98
N HIS A 11 39.47 7.77 -26.03
CA HIS A 11 39.30 6.33 -26.19
C HIS A 11 40.63 5.62 -25.99
N ASP A 12 40.72 4.50 -25.33
CA ASP A 12 41.49 3.39 -25.88
C ASP A 12 40.95 2.02 -25.41
N SER A 13 40.97 1.12 -26.38
CA SER A 13 40.61 -0.26 -26.38
C SER A 13 41.78 -1.15 -25.93
N GLY A 14 41.56 -2.21 -25.14
CA GLY A 14 42.60 -3.18 -24.85
C GLY A 14 42.07 -4.45 -24.19
N GLU A 15 42.07 -5.52 -24.95
CA GLU A 15 41.72 -6.89 -24.58
C GLU A 15 42.63 -7.53 -23.50
N PRO A 16 42.21 -8.67 -22.92
CA PRO A 16 42.81 -9.22 -21.71
C PRO A 16 44.02 -10.15 -21.99
N LYS A 17 45.07 -9.99 -21.22
CA LYS A 17 46.22 -10.91 -21.23
C LYS A 17 46.11 -11.98 -20.14
N SER A 18 46.04 -13.19 -20.62
CA SER A 18 46.67 -14.49 -20.21
C SER A 18 46.89 -14.77 -18.74
N ALA A 19 46.30 -15.88 -18.32
CA ALA A 19 46.53 -16.61 -17.09
C ALA A 19 47.98 -17.16 -16.97
N LEU A 20 48.59 -16.90 -15.85
CA LEU A 20 49.92 -17.47 -15.46
C LEU A 20 49.69 -18.83 -14.79
N ARG A 21 50.06 -19.90 -15.48
CA ARG A 21 50.18 -21.27 -14.91
C ARG A 21 51.50 -21.38 -14.14
N ILE A 22 51.44 -21.53 -12.82
CA ILE A 22 52.56 -21.93 -11.97
C ILE A 22 52.61 -23.46 -11.94
N ARG A 23 53.69 -24.02 -12.49
CA ARG A 23 54.04 -25.44 -12.31
C ARG A 23 54.91 -25.59 -11.05
N PRO A 24 54.68 -26.56 -10.15
CA PRO A 24 55.60 -26.84 -9.09
C PRO A 24 56.79 -27.64 -9.62
N LYS A 25 58.02 -27.16 -9.31
CA LYS A 25 59.27 -27.87 -9.51
C LYS A 25 59.42 -28.93 -8.43
N TYR A 26 59.51 -30.18 -8.82
CA TYR A 26 59.94 -31.25 -7.94
C TYR A 26 61.43 -31.22 -7.77
N LEU A 27 61.93 -31.07 -6.54
CA LEU A 27 63.31 -31.37 -6.14
C LEU A 27 63.44 -32.88 -5.91
N THR A 28 64.23 -33.54 -6.73
CA THR A 28 64.64 -34.93 -6.52
C THR A 28 65.85 -34.95 -5.60
N CYS A 29 65.69 -35.50 -4.40
CA CYS A 29 66.80 -35.90 -3.54
C CYS A 29 66.90 -37.45 -3.58
N SER A 30 67.93 -37.95 -4.17
CA SER A 30 68.25 -39.39 -4.18
C SER A 30 68.96 -39.79 -2.91
N VAL A 31 68.36 -40.67 -2.11
CA VAL A 31 69.02 -41.42 -1.09
C VAL A 31 68.78 -42.91 -1.36
N SER A 32 69.86 -43.58 -1.57
CA SER A 32 69.97 -45.02 -1.85
C SER A 32 69.47 -45.89 -0.70
N GLY A 33 68.70 -46.92 -1.05
CA GLY A 33 68.61 -48.19 -0.39
C GLY A 33 67.63 -48.36 0.73
N VAL A 34 66.59 -49.02 0.43
CA VAL A 34 65.95 -50.22 1.00
C VAL A 34 64.48 -50.26 0.46
N GLN A 35 64.17 -51.18 -0.44
CA GLN A 35 62.85 -51.51 -0.84
C GLN A 35 62.20 -52.40 0.23
N VAL A 36 61.24 -51.83 0.96
CA VAL A 36 60.30 -52.62 1.76
C VAL A 36 58.97 -52.58 1.03
N THR A 37 58.61 -53.67 0.35
CA THR A 37 57.31 -53.86 -0.26
C THR A 37 56.28 -54.22 0.84
N PRO A 38 55.26 -53.43 1.13
CA PRO A 38 54.25 -53.84 2.10
C PRO A 38 53.38 -54.95 1.50
N LYS A 39 53.09 -55.99 2.24
CA LYS A 39 52.25 -57.13 1.85
C LYS A 39 50.82 -56.59 1.57
N PRO A 40 50.18 -57.04 0.49
CA PRO A 40 48.82 -56.50 0.04
C PRO A 40 47.70 -56.72 1.05
N GLN A 41 47.81 -57.59 2.03
CA GLN A 41 46.77 -57.80 3.04
C GLN A 41 46.67 -56.68 4.09
N MET A 42 47.75 -55.95 4.36
CA MET A 42 47.67 -54.84 5.34
C MET A 42 47.05 -53.59 4.83
N ILE A 43 47.00 -53.33 3.50
CA ILE A 43 46.42 -52.20 2.87
C ILE A 43 44.87 -52.35 2.81
N ILE A 44 44.37 -53.58 2.72
CA ILE A 44 42.90 -53.86 2.66
C ILE A 44 42.25 -53.66 4.03
N ILE A 45 42.95 -54.02 5.11
CA ILE A 45 42.43 -53.87 6.48
C ILE A 45 42.36 -52.40 6.89
N THR A 46 43.38 -51.59 6.58
CA THR A 46 43.37 -50.14 6.88
C THR A 46 42.35 -49.38 6.06
N ARG A 47 42.09 -49.76 4.79
CA ARG A 47 41.01 -49.14 3.98
C ARG A 47 39.61 -49.49 4.49
N ARG A 48 39.37 -50.69 4.96
CA ARG A 48 38.07 -51.09 5.54
C ARG A 48 37.81 -50.42 6.89
N ILE A 49 38.79 -50.26 7.73
CA ILE A 49 38.68 -49.56 9.02
C ILE A 49 38.46 -48.05 8.79
N LEU A 50 39.13 -47.43 7.83
CA LEU A 50 38.94 -46.02 7.48
C LEU A 50 37.55 -45.74 6.87
N LEU A 51 37.03 -46.64 6.03
CA LEU A 51 35.69 -46.53 5.44
C LEU A 51 34.58 -46.75 6.48
N THR A 52 34.76 -47.65 7.46
CA THR A 52 33.82 -47.83 8.55
C THR A 52 33.83 -46.65 9.53
N PHE A 53 35.00 -46.03 9.79
CA PHE A 53 35.07 -44.81 10.60
C PHE A 53 34.47 -43.59 9.88
N LEU A 54 34.66 -43.42 8.56
CA LEU A 54 33.98 -42.38 7.78
C LEU A 54 32.48 -42.60 7.69
N ALA A 55 32.00 -43.82 7.57
CA ALA A 55 30.59 -44.15 7.58
C ALA A 55 29.94 -43.93 8.97
N ALA A 56 30.65 -44.25 10.06
CA ALA A 56 30.22 -43.97 11.42
C ALA A 56 30.28 -42.47 11.77
N LEU A 57 31.19 -41.68 11.21
CA LEU A 57 31.25 -40.23 11.38
C LEU A 57 30.16 -39.50 10.56
N SER A 58 29.78 -40.06 9.40
CA SER A 58 28.68 -39.47 8.60
C SER A 58 27.30 -39.72 9.21
N THR A 59 27.14 -40.75 10.04
CA THR A 59 25.87 -40.98 10.77
C THR A 59 25.78 -40.18 12.07
N LEU A 60 26.88 -39.58 12.57
CA LEU A 60 26.84 -38.78 13.81
C LEU A 60 26.67 -37.29 13.56
N PHE A 61 26.62 -36.83 12.31
CA PHE A 61 26.38 -35.41 11.93
C PHE A 61 25.04 -35.17 11.24
N ILE A 62 24.03 -36.03 11.42
CA ILE A 62 22.66 -35.59 11.32
C ILE A 62 22.36 -34.84 12.63
N THR A 63 22.94 -33.68 12.82
CA THR A 63 22.30 -32.67 13.63
C THR A 63 20.94 -32.40 12.95
N ILE A 64 19.92 -33.06 13.49
CA ILE A 64 18.54 -32.66 13.22
C ILE A 64 18.55 -31.17 13.58
N LEU A 65 18.61 -30.28 12.56
CA LEU A 65 18.24 -28.88 12.72
C LEU A 65 16.78 -28.91 13.14
N ARG A 66 16.55 -29.00 14.46
CA ARG A 66 15.21 -28.85 15.01
C ARG A 66 14.76 -27.44 14.68
N ALA A 67 13.81 -27.32 13.80
CA ALA A 67 13.22 -26.04 13.48
C ALA A 67 12.26 -25.67 14.62
N ASP A 68 12.72 -24.81 15.53
CA ASP A 68 11.85 -24.19 16.54
C ASP A 68 10.65 -23.49 15.90
N VAL A 69 9.55 -23.39 16.61
CA VAL A 69 8.40 -22.57 16.20
C VAL A 69 8.87 -21.14 15.92
N GLN A 70 8.51 -20.63 14.75
CA GLN A 70 8.81 -19.28 14.28
C GLN A 70 7.51 -18.58 13.87
N LEU A 71 7.46 -17.26 14.06
CA LEU A 71 6.34 -16.39 13.71
C LEU A 71 6.75 -15.35 12.66
N PRO A 72 5.84 -14.95 11.74
CA PRO A 72 6.07 -13.80 10.89
C PRO A 72 6.11 -12.51 11.74
N LYS A 73 6.87 -11.52 11.30
CA LYS A 73 7.08 -10.26 12.05
C LYS A 73 5.83 -9.42 12.27
N VAL A 74 4.77 -9.64 11.51
CA VAL A 74 3.48 -9.00 11.74
C VAL A 74 2.78 -9.56 13.00
N ILE A 75 3.12 -10.79 13.43
CA ILE A 75 2.69 -11.41 14.69
C ILE A 75 3.83 -11.25 15.70
N ASP A 76 3.81 -10.17 16.45
CA ASP A 76 4.87 -9.86 17.42
C ASP A 76 4.29 -9.07 18.61
N SER A 77 5.10 -8.85 19.63
CA SER A 77 4.75 -7.95 20.74
C SER A 77 4.38 -6.56 20.21
N HIS A 78 3.52 -5.87 20.93
CA HIS A 78 2.98 -4.55 20.59
C HIS A 78 2.04 -4.52 19.37
N MET A 79 1.68 -5.65 18.75
CA MET A 79 0.70 -5.67 17.65
C MET A 79 -0.71 -5.26 18.14
N VAL A 80 -1.53 -4.84 17.18
CA VAL A 80 -2.99 -4.77 17.34
C VAL A 80 -3.60 -5.90 16.52
N LEU A 81 -4.47 -6.70 17.13
CA LEU A 81 -5.29 -7.69 16.45
C LEU A 81 -6.65 -7.10 16.12
N GLN A 82 -7.15 -7.41 14.91
CA GLN A 82 -8.45 -6.92 14.45
C GLN A 82 -9.59 -7.45 15.32
N ARG A 83 -10.37 -6.56 15.90
CA ARG A 83 -11.54 -6.92 16.73
C ARG A 83 -12.69 -7.50 15.91
N ASP A 84 -13.58 -8.24 16.58
CA ASP A 84 -14.90 -8.71 16.11
C ASP A 84 -14.83 -9.66 14.88
N VAL A 85 -13.65 -10.19 14.55
CA VAL A 85 -13.42 -11.15 13.47
C VAL A 85 -12.56 -12.32 13.96
N PRO A 86 -12.58 -13.50 13.29
CA PRO A 86 -11.64 -14.57 13.55
C PRO A 86 -10.18 -14.10 13.44
N LEU A 87 -9.32 -14.58 14.37
CA LEU A 87 -7.92 -14.14 14.45
C LEU A 87 -6.99 -15.23 13.94
N PRO A 88 -6.53 -15.17 12.68
CA PRO A 88 -5.54 -16.10 12.16
C PRO A 88 -4.18 -15.83 12.78
N VAL A 89 -3.54 -16.90 13.28
CA VAL A 89 -2.15 -16.93 13.75
C VAL A 89 -1.44 -18.06 13.02
N TRP A 90 -0.29 -17.79 12.43
CA TRP A 90 0.43 -18.76 11.62
C TRP A 90 1.95 -18.62 11.78
N GLY A 91 2.66 -19.61 11.32
CA GLY A 91 4.12 -19.60 11.35
C GLY A 91 4.72 -20.88 10.78
N TRP A 92 5.91 -21.16 11.23
CA TRP A 92 6.68 -22.30 10.77
C TRP A 92 7.19 -23.10 11.98
N ALA A 93 7.31 -24.42 11.82
CA ALA A 93 7.87 -25.33 12.80
C ALA A 93 8.34 -26.62 12.10
N GLU A 94 8.81 -27.63 12.85
CA GLU A 94 9.15 -28.92 12.28
C GLU A 94 7.89 -29.65 11.77
N ALA A 95 7.99 -30.33 10.64
CA ALA A 95 6.88 -31.09 10.07
C ALA A 95 6.31 -32.09 11.09
N GLY A 96 4.98 -32.09 11.25
CA GLY A 96 4.28 -32.94 12.22
C GLY A 96 4.30 -32.41 13.66
N GLU A 97 4.97 -31.30 13.96
CA GLU A 97 4.98 -30.67 15.28
C GLU A 97 3.58 -30.11 15.61
N GLU A 98 3.13 -30.32 16.83
CA GLU A 98 1.90 -29.73 17.35
C GLU A 98 2.20 -28.36 17.94
N VAL A 99 1.52 -27.32 17.43
CA VAL A 99 1.68 -25.93 17.85
C VAL A 99 0.39 -25.44 18.48
N THR A 100 0.46 -24.99 19.71
CA THR A 100 -0.64 -24.40 20.46
C THR A 100 -0.45 -22.90 20.63
N VAL A 101 -1.47 -22.13 20.24
CA VAL A 101 -1.53 -20.68 20.46
C VAL A 101 -2.56 -20.40 21.53
N LYS A 102 -2.16 -19.64 22.56
CA LYS A 102 -3.05 -19.18 23.64
C LYS A 102 -2.95 -17.66 23.76
N LEU A 103 -4.10 -16.97 23.64
CA LEU A 103 -4.28 -15.54 23.89
C LEU A 103 -5.32 -15.41 25.03
N ASP A 104 -4.85 -15.16 26.23
CA ASP A 104 -5.63 -15.26 27.48
C ASP A 104 -6.32 -16.64 27.58
N GLU A 105 -7.67 -16.69 27.61
CA GLU A 105 -8.43 -17.95 27.63
C GLU A 105 -8.77 -18.47 26.22
N ASN A 106 -8.46 -17.72 25.16
CA ASN A 106 -8.72 -18.11 23.78
C ASN A 106 -7.55 -18.96 23.25
N GLN A 107 -7.80 -20.23 22.97
CA GLN A 107 -6.75 -21.19 22.59
C GLN A 107 -7.16 -22.01 21.38
N ALA A 108 -6.17 -22.31 20.54
CA ALA A 108 -6.30 -23.23 19.41
C ALA A 108 -4.97 -23.97 19.16
N THR A 109 -5.06 -25.17 18.61
CA THR A 109 -3.93 -26.05 18.32
C THR A 109 -3.97 -26.51 16.86
N ALA A 110 -2.81 -26.60 16.21
CA ALA A 110 -2.68 -27.17 14.87
C ALA A 110 -1.42 -28.01 14.78
N LYS A 111 -1.45 -29.00 13.88
CA LYS A 111 -0.27 -29.78 13.49
C LYS A 111 0.39 -29.15 12.28
N THR A 112 1.71 -29.02 12.31
CA THR A 112 2.51 -28.48 11.19
C THR A 112 2.45 -29.44 10.00
N ASP A 113 2.25 -28.90 8.80
CA ASP A 113 2.25 -29.67 7.55
C ASP A 113 3.66 -30.17 7.16
N ASP A 114 3.72 -30.99 6.10
CA ASP A 114 4.98 -31.56 5.61
C ASP A 114 5.96 -30.52 5.05
N LYS A 115 5.46 -29.26 4.78
CA LYS A 115 6.27 -28.12 4.33
C LYS A 115 6.74 -27.25 5.49
N GLY A 116 6.39 -27.62 6.72
CA GLY A 116 6.74 -26.89 7.92
C GLY A 116 5.85 -25.67 8.20
N ASN A 117 4.64 -25.58 7.65
CA ASN A 117 3.70 -24.48 7.91
C ASN A 117 2.64 -24.94 8.92
N TRP A 118 2.22 -24.05 9.79
CA TRP A 118 1.07 -24.23 10.64
C TRP A 118 0.20 -22.97 10.67
N LYS A 119 -1.08 -23.13 10.92
CA LYS A 119 -2.05 -22.04 11.08
C LYS A 119 -3.14 -22.46 12.05
N VAL A 120 -3.48 -21.58 12.98
CA VAL A 120 -4.67 -21.67 13.82
C VAL A 120 -5.55 -20.44 13.61
N THR A 121 -6.81 -20.55 14.00
CA THR A 121 -7.73 -19.41 14.01
C THR A 121 -8.34 -19.32 15.42
N LEU A 122 -8.00 -18.25 16.13
CA LEU A 122 -8.60 -17.95 17.44
C LEU A 122 -9.99 -17.33 17.24
N LYS A 123 -10.84 -17.43 18.26
CA LYS A 123 -12.18 -16.84 18.25
C LYS A 123 -12.10 -15.30 18.20
N PRO A 124 -13.11 -14.62 17.64
CA PRO A 124 -13.21 -13.17 17.69
C PRO A 124 -13.13 -12.63 19.11
N MET A 125 -12.48 -11.47 19.26
CA MET A 125 -12.38 -10.73 20.53
C MET A 125 -12.88 -9.30 20.32
N LYS A 126 -13.44 -8.70 21.38
CA LYS A 126 -13.82 -7.29 21.41
C LYS A 126 -12.68 -6.44 21.94
N ALA A 127 -12.62 -5.19 21.50
CA ALA A 127 -11.72 -4.21 22.10
C ALA A 127 -12.15 -3.95 23.55
N ASP A 128 -11.22 -4.06 24.48
CA ASP A 128 -11.44 -3.86 25.92
C ASP A 128 -10.45 -2.88 26.56
N GLY A 129 -9.56 -2.27 25.73
CA GLY A 129 -8.55 -1.29 26.16
C GLY A 129 -7.41 -1.89 27.00
N LYS A 130 -7.33 -3.23 27.16
CA LYS A 130 -6.30 -3.89 27.95
C LYS A 130 -5.18 -4.43 27.08
N ALA A 131 -4.01 -4.55 27.67
CA ALA A 131 -2.88 -5.25 27.06
C ALA A 131 -2.99 -6.76 27.35
N HIS A 132 -2.94 -7.56 26.30
CA HIS A 132 -3.01 -9.02 26.36
C HIS A 132 -1.64 -9.64 26.14
N GLN A 133 -1.53 -10.95 26.50
CA GLN A 133 -0.35 -11.77 26.27
C GLN A 133 -0.72 -12.99 25.45
N MET A 134 0.05 -13.23 24.37
CA MET A 134 -0.07 -14.45 23.57
C MET A 134 1.12 -15.38 23.86
N THR A 135 0.84 -16.65 24.01
CA THR A 135 1.84 -17.70 24.10
C THR A 135 1.70 -18.63 22.90
N VAL A 136 2.80 -18.89 22.20
CA VAL A 136 2.87 -19.90 21.15
C VAL A 136 3.81 -20.98 21.62
N SER A 137 3.34 -22.19 21.72
CA SER A 137 4.05 -23.33 22.28
C SER A 137 4.11 -24.49 21.29
N GLY A 138 5.26 -24.98 21.02
CA GLY A 138 5.59 -26.23 20.37
C GLY A 138 6.80 -26.82 21.09
N LYS A 139 7.86 -27.20 20.39
CA LYS A 139 9.14 -27.62 21.00
C LYS A 139 9.82 -26.50 21.79
N ASN A 140 9.66 -25.26 21.33
CA ASN A 140 10.02 -24.04 22.06
C ASN A 140 8.75 -23.29 22.50
N LYS A 141 8.94 -22.21 23.24
CA LYS A 141 7.87 -21.33 23.71
C LYS A 141 8.20 -19.88 23.36
N ILE A 142 7.28 -19.22 22.66
CA ILE A 142 7.33 -17.78 22.36
C ILE A 142 6.27 -17.09 23.20
N VAL A 143 6.64 -15.96 23.84
CA VAL A 143 5.71 -15.13 24.61
C VAL A 143 5.69 -13.74 24.03
N LEU A 144 4.55 -13.33 23.47
CA LEU A 144 4.32 -11.99 22.94
C LEU A 144 3.54 -11.17 23.96
N LYS A 145 3.95 -9.93 24.20
CA LYS A 145 3.40 -9.05 25.23
C LYS A 145 2.86 -7.77 24.64
N ASP A 146 2.01 -7.08 25.43
CA ASP A 146 1.46 -5.76 25.06
C ASP A 146 0.70 -5.80 23.73
N ILE A 147 -0.14 -6.83 23.55
CA ILE A 147 -1.03 -7.00 22.41
C ILE A 147 -2.32 -6.25 22.72
N LEU A 148 -2.83 -5.48 21.77
CA LEU A 148 -4.11 -4.79 21.89
C LEU A 148 -5.13 -5.40 20.92
N ILE A 149 -6.40 -5.32 21.28
CA ILE A 149 -7.51 -5.68 20.39
C ILE A 149 -8.17 -4.38 19.92
N GLY A 150 -8.24 -4.18 18.60
CA GLY A 150 -8.71 -2.91 18.03
C GLY A 150 -8.92 -2.98 16.52
N GLU A 151 -8.74 -1.87 15.83
CA GLU A 151 -8.88 -1.79 14.37
C GLU A 151 -7.51 -1.82 13.68
N VAL A 152 -7.39 -2.62 12.63
CA VAL A 152 -6.14 -2.73 11.86
C VAL A 152 -6.36 -2.25 10.43
N TRP A 153 -5.54 -1.32 9.98
CA TRP A 153 -5.61 -0.75 8.65
C TRP A 153 -4.26 -0.79 7.94
N VAL A 154 -4.30 -1.10 6.65
CA VAL A 154 -3.12 -1.05 5.77
C VAL A 154 -3.15 0.24 4.97
N GLY A 155 -2.07 1.02 4.99
CA GLY A 155 -1.84 2.15 4.09
C GLY A 155 -0.83 1.78 3.02
N SER A 156 -1.21 1.89 1.73
CA SER A 156 -0.32 1.52 0.63
C SER A 156 -0.44 2.48 -0.55
N GLY A 157 0.48 2.37 -1.51
CA GLY A 157 0.55 3.24 -2.66
C GLY A 157 1.96 3.77 -2.92
N GLN A 158 2.05 5.02 -3.44
CA GLN A 158 3.34 5.62 -3.80
C GLN A 158 3.76 6.76 -2.86
N SER A 159 4.59 7.69 -3.34
CA SER A 159 5.23 8.73 -2.52
C SER A 159 4.27 9.57 -1.67
N ASN A 160 3.07 9.86 -2.15
CA ASN A 160 2.09 10.62 -1.40
C ASN A 160 1.50 9.85 -0.21
N MET A 161 1.44 8.51 -0.26
CA MET A 161 1.17 7.66 0.90
C MET A 161 2.41 7.53 1.79
N GLU A 162 3.58 7.37 1.20
CA GLU A 162 4.85 7.23 1.93
C GLU A 162 5.25 8.51 2.69
N TRP A 163 4.73 9.68 2.30
CA TRP A 163 5.17 10.98 2.78
C TRP A 163 5.19 11.08 4.30
N ARG A 164 6.37 11.40 4.86
CA ARG A 164 6.62 11.37 6.31
C ARG A 164 5.83 12.47 7.03
N LEU A 165 5.34 12.15 8.22
CA LEU A 165 4.60 13.09 9.07
C LEU A 165 5.39 14.37 9.33
N SER A 166 6.69 14.27 9.64
CA SER A 166 7.54 15.42 9.90
C SER A 166 7.65 16.42 8.75
N ASN A 167 7.36 16.00 7.50
CA ASN A 167 7.53 16.79 6.30
C ASN A 167 6.23 17.43 5.78
N THR A 168 5.17 17.44 6.58
CA THR A 168 3.85 17.97 6.24
C THR A 168 3.58 19.33 6.88
N HIS A 169 2.57 20.03 6.40
CA HIS A 169 2.04 21.19 7.12
C HIS A 169 1.47 20.71 8.47
N GLY A 170 1.85 21.38 9.58
CA GLY A 170 1.49 20.96 10.93
C GLY A 170 2.21 19.68 11.40
N GLY A 171 3.21 19.20 10.62
CA GLY A 171 3.90 17.95 10.92
C GLY A 171 4.77 18.03 12.18
N LYS A 172 5.39 19.16 12.47
CA LYS A 172 6.19 19.37 13.68
C LYS A 172 5.32 19.25 14.93
N GLU A 173 4.18 19.89 14.94
CA GLU A 173 3.19 19.87 16.03
C GLU A 173 2.59 18.48 16.19
N ALA A 174 2.24 17.83 15.07
CA ALA A 174 1.72 16.45 15.07
C ALA A 174 2.76 15.48 15.66
N VAL A 175 4.03 15.61 15.31
CA VAL A 175 5.12 14.80 15.86
C VAL A 175 5.34 15.07 17.34
N ALA A 176 5.34 16.34 17.76
CA ALA A 176 5.55 16.73 19.16
C ALA A 176 4.45 16.16 20.07
N THR A 177 3.22 16.08 19.57
CA THR A 177 2.05 15.56 20.30
C THR A 177 1.80 14.07 20.09
N ALA A 178 2.56 13.40 19.25
CA ALA A 178 2.43 11.96 18.99
C ALA A 178 2.91 11.15 20.21
N ASN A 179 1.99 10.88 21.11
CA ASN A 179 2.17 10.03 22.29
C ASN A 179 0.88 9.24 22.53
N HIS A 180 0.59 8.29 21.65
CA HIS A 180 -0.65 7.51 21.64
C HIS A 180 -0.34 6.06 21.94
N LYS A 181 -0.48 5.66 23.22
CA LYS A 181 -0.16 4.29 23.66
C LYS A 181 -1.02 3.20 23.01
N GLU A 182 -2.19 3.58 22.51
CA GLU A 182 -3.14 2.66 21.86
C GLU A 182 -3.03 2.67 20.33
N ILE A 183 -2.17 3.51 19.75
CA ILE A 183 -1.85 3.46 18.32
C ILE A 183 -0.51 2.73 18.13
N ARG A 184 -0.49 1.76 17.26
CA ARG A 184 0.69 0.96 16.92
C ARG A 184 1.03 1.11 15.44
N LEU A 185 2.31 1.24 15.18
CA LEU A 185 2.86 1.53 13.85
C LEU A 185 3.73 0.36 13.38
N PHE A 186 3.43 -0.16 12.19
CA PHE A 186 4.23 -1.20 11.54
C PHE A 186 4.64 -0.71 10.15
N HIS A 187 5.94 -0.57 9.91
CA HIS A 187 6.48 -0.04 8.66
C HIS A 187 7.20 -1.14 7.88
N VAL A 188 6.61 -1.54 6.77
CA VAL A 188 7.15 -2.56 5.86
C VAL A 188 8.31 -1.95 5.05
N PRO A 189 9.50 -2.56 5.05
CA PRO A 189 10.62 -2.08 4.25
C PRO A 189 10.39 -2.31 2.75
N LYS A 190 10.98 -1.46 1.92
CA LYS A 190 10.88 -1.52 0.46
C LYS A 190 11.72 -2.67 -0.09
N VAL A 191 11.05 -3.70 -0.55
CA VAL A 191 11.66 -4.88 -1.17
C VAL A 191 10.79 -5.35 -2.33
N GLN A 192 11.41 -5.92 -3.37
CA GLN A 192 10.71 -6.63 -4.45
C GLN A 192 11.12 -8.11 -4.45
N ALA A 193 10.19 -8.98 -4.82
CA ALA A 193 10.43 -10.40 -4.94
C ALA A 193 9.72 -11.00 -6.17
N LYS A 194 10.30 -12.02 -6.77
CA LYS A 194 9.71 -12.72 -7.92
C LYS A 194 8.60 -13.70 -7.51
N ALA A 195 8.57 -14.10 -6.24
CA ALA A 195 7.57 -14.97 -5.63
C ALA A 195 7.21 -14.44 -4.24
N PRO A 196 6.06 -14.82 -3.66
CA PRO A 196 5.67 -14.42 -2.31
C PRO A 196 6.77 -14.72 -1.28
N ALA A 197 7.22 -13.67 -0.60
CA ALA A 197 8.18 -13.80 0.49
C ALA A 197 7.49 -14.36 1.73
N LYS A 198 8.22 -15.10 2.55
CA LYS A 198 7.67 -15.68 3.78
C LYS A 198 7.38 -14.63 4.86
N ASP A 199 8.22 -13.59 4.93
CA ASP A 199 8.17 -12.62 6.02
C ASP A 199 8.77 -11.26 5.60
N VAL A 200 8.55 -10.23 6.42
CA VAL A 200 9.10 -8.88 6.27
C VAL A 200 10.06 -8.56 7.42
N LYS A 201 11.06 -7.72 7.17
CA LYS A 201 11.99 -7.25 8.22
C LYS A 201 11.44 -5.99 8.90
N ALA A 202 10.37 -6.13 9.69
CA ALA A 202 9.71 -5.03 10.37
C ALA A 202 9.38 -5.39 11.83
N ALA A 203 8.90 -4.41 12.59
CA ALA A 203 8.42 -4.62 13.97
C ALA A 203 7.36 -3.58 14.30
N TRP A 204 6.40 -3.94 15.14
CA TRP A 204 5.44 -3.03 15.73
C TRP A 204 6.12 -2.04 16.67
N LYS A 205 5.69 -0.79 16.63
CA LYS A 205 6.16 0.27 17.51
C LYS A 205 4.99 1.01 18.11
N VAL A 206 5.07 1.30 19.40
CA VAL A 206 4.13 2.24 20.05
C VAL A 206 4.26 3.61 19.39
N CYS A 207 3.13 4.25 19.11
CA CYS A 207 3.13 5.60 18.53
C CYS A 207 3.68 6.62 19.51
N ALA A 208 4.89 7.06 19.23
CA ALA A 208 5.60 8.13 19.94
C ALA A 208 6.24 9.06 18.90
N SER A 209 6.75 10.22 19.33
CA SER A 209 7.33 11.25 18.44
C SER A 209 8.34 10.69 17.43
N GLY A 210 9.29 9.84 17.88
CA GLY A 210 10.31 9.26 17.00
C GLY A 210 9.73 8.37 15.88
N PRO A 211 9.01 7.28 16.23
CA PRO A 211 8.36 6.43 15.23
C PRO A 211 7.37 7.18 14.33
N ALA A 212 6.55 8.09 14.88
CA ALA A 212 5.56 8.85 14.13
C ALA A 212 6.20 9.83 13.12
N ALA A 213 7.32 10.47 13.46
CA ALA A 213 7.99 11.45 12.61
C ALA A 213 8.32 10.90 11.21
N VAL A 214 8.70 9.63 11.12
CA VAL A 214 9.11 8.96 9.88
C VAL A 214 8.01 8.11 9.25
N PHE A 215 6.84 8.04 9.90
CA PHE A 215 5.71 7.24 9.42
C PHE A 215 4.88 7.99 8.38
N SER A 216 4.02 7.27 7.63
CA SER A 216 3.07 7.85 6.67
C SER A 216 2.16 8.88 7.35
N ALA A 217 2.19 10.12 6.88
CA ALA A 217 1.34 11.18 7.41
C ALA A 217 -0.15 10.91 7.16
N VAL A 218 -0.50 10.43 5.97
CA VAL A 218 -1.89 10.14 5.62
C VAL A 218 -2.43 9.04 6.52
N LEU A 219 -1.70 7.92 6.65
CA LEU A 219 -2.12 6.80 7.48
C LEU A 219 -2.15 7.16 8.97
N TYR A 220 -1.19 7.98 9.45
CA TYR A 220 -1.18 8.50 10.83
C TYR A 220 -2.44 9.32 11.12
N HIS A 221 -2.76 10.31 10.27
CA HIS A 221 -3.93 11.17 10.50
C HIS A 221 -5.25 10.41 10.34
N PHE A 222 -5.31 9.45 9.42
CA PHE A 222 -6.42 8.51 9.28
C PHE A 222 -6.63 7.74 10.59
N GLY A 223 -5.60 7.04 11.08
CA GLY A 223 -5.70 6.23 12.30
C GLY A 223 -6.00 7.05 13.56
N ASN A 224 -5.38 8.24 13.68
CA ASN A 224 -5.64 9.15 14.80
C ASN A 224 -7.11 9.65 14.79
N ARG A 225 -7.71 9.91 13.61
CA ARG A 225 -9.13 10.27 13.50
C ARG A 225 -10.03 9.10 13.91
N ILE A 226 -9.76 7.89 13.43
CA ILE A 226 -10.53 6.68 13.80
C ILE A 226 -10.42 6.41 15.31
N HIS A 227 -9.20 6.49 15.88
CA HIS A 227 -8.99 6.33 17.32
C HIS A 227 -9.83 7.31 18.14
N LYS A 228 -9.81 8.61 17.79
CA LYS A 228 -10.58 9.64 18.48
C LYS A 228 -12.09 9.43 18.44
N GLU A 229 -12.62 8.94 17.31
CA GLU A 229 -14.06 8.75 17.12
C GLU A 229 -14.59 7.47 17.76
N LEU A 230 -13.77 6.42 17.82
CA LEU A 230 -14.18 5.10 18.29
C LEU A 230 -13.68 4.79 19.70
N ASN A 231 -12.64 5.48 20.16
CA ASN A 231 -11.95 5.21 21.43
C ASN A 231 -11.51 3.74 21.57
N VAL A 232 -10.91 3.18 20.51
CA VAL A 232 -10.37 1.83 20.47
C VAL A 232 -8.92 1.84 19.98
N PRO A 233 -8.10 0.83 20.33
CA PRO A 233 -6.74 0.70 19.81
C PRO A 233 -6.70 0.61 18.29
N ILE A 234 -5.63 1.16 17.68
CA ILE A 234 -5.44 1.18 16.22
C ILE A 234 -4.08 0.62 15.84
N GLY A 235 -4.06 -0.38 14.97
CA GLY A 235 -2.88 -0.89 14.29
C GLY A 235 -2.76 -0.32 12.88
N LEU A 236 -1.66 0.32 12.56
CA LEU A 236 -1.40 0.95 11.27
C LEU A 236 -0.21 0.28 10.58
N ILE A 237 -0.46 -0.38 9.47
CA ILE A 237 0.55 -1.06 8.66
C ILE A 237 0.83 -0.21 7.42
N ASN A 238 2.00 0.44 7.36
CA ASN A 238 2.43 1.21 6.17
C ASN A 238 3.27 0.33 5.25
N SER A 239 2.74 0.05 4.05
CA SER A 239 3.41 -0.67 2.97
C SER A 239 3.33 0.16 1.69
N SER A 240 4.24 1.13 1.51
CA SER A 240 4.21 2.09 0.41
C SER A 240 5.61 2.31 -0.19
N TRP A 241 5.66 2.70 -1.48
CA TRP A 241 6.92 2.93 -2.18
C TRP A 241 6.83 4.07 -3.20
N GLY A 242 7.53 5.16 -2.94
CA GLY A 242 7.55 6.35 -3.79
C GLY A 242 7.96 6.06 -5.23
N GLY A 243 7.24 6.69 -6.19
CA GLY A 243 7.48 6.52 -7.62
C GLY A 243 6.95 5.22 -8.22
N SER A 244 6.32 4.33 -7.44
CA SER A 244 5.79 3.08 -7.98
C SER A 244 4.50 3.30 -8.78
N PRO A 245 4.34 2.63 -9.93
CA PRO A 245 3.04 2.47 -10.56
C PRO A 245 2.20 1.41 -9.83
N ILE A 246 0.95 1.20 -10.26
CA ILE A 246 0.06 0.24 -9.61
C ILE A 246 0.44 -1.23 -9.88
N GLU A 247 0.99 -1.53 -11.05
CA GLU A 247 1.19 -2.90 -11.56
C GLU A 247 2.04 -3.81 -10.63
N PRO A 248 3.14 -3.36 -9.99
CA PRO A 248 3.89 -4.21 -9.07
C PRO A 248 3.16 -4.53 -7.76
N TRP A 249 2.06 -3.84 -7.45
CA TRP A 249 1.24 -4.06 -6.26
C TRP A 249 0.09 -5.05 -6.47
N THR A 250 -0.21 -5.41 -7.72
CA THR A 250 -1.18 -6.45 -8.08
C THR A 250 -0.55 -7.84 -7.93
N THR A 251 -1.37 -8.88 -7.87
CA THR A 251 -0.88 -10.27 -7.90
C THR A 251 -0.11 -10.56 -9.19
N ALA A 252 0.71 -11.63 -9.23
CA ALA A 252 1.49 -11.97 -10.41
C ALA A 252 0.61 -12.33 -11.63
N GLU A 253 -0.61 -12.80 -11.40
CA GLU A 253 -1.57 -13.16 -12.45
C GLU A 253 -2.14 -11.92 -13.16
N SER A 254 -2.31 -10.80 -12.43
CA SER A 254 -2.90 -9.57 -12.96
C SER A 254 -1.90 -8.43 -13.16
N GLY A 255 -0.63 -8.63 -12.79
CA GLY A 255 0.43 -7.61 -12.90
C GLY A 255 1.83 -8.18 -12.74
N SER A 256 2.80 -7.36 -12.38
CA SER A 256 4.19 -7.81 -12.18
C SER A 256 4.45 -8.45 -10.80
N GLY A 257 3.58 -8.22 -9.84
CA GLY A 257 3.60 -8.82 -8.50
C GLY A 257 4.80 -8.51 -7.61
N GLY A 258 5.79 -7.76 -8.08
CA GLY A 258 7.07 -7.65 -7.38
C GLY A 258 6.98 -7.03 -5.99
N MET A 259 6.16 -5.99 -5.80
CA MET A 259 5.92 -5.36 -4.51
C MET A 259 4.86 -6.11 -3.71
N TYR A 260 3.82 -6.62 -4.36
CA TYR A 260 2.85 -7.50 -3.73
C TYR A 260 3.55 -8.68 -3.05
N ASN A 261 4.39 -9.40 -3.77
CA ASN A 261 5.08 -10.59 -3.29
C ASN A 261 5.95 -10.33 -2.05
N ALA A 262 6.59 -9.15 -1.96
CA ALA A 262 7.52 -8.86 -0.88
C ALA A 262 6.96 -8.01 0.25
N MET A 263 5.91 -7.22 -0.03
CA MET A 263 5.45 -6.17 0.89
C MET A 263 3.98 -6.33 1.31
N ILE A 264 3.19 -7.17 0.61
CA ILE A 264 1.78 -7.41 0.91
C ILE A 264 1.54 -8.89 1.27
N ALA A 265 1.93 -9.82 0.41
CA ALA A 265 1.73 -11.26 0.63
C ALA A 265 2.25 -11.77 1.99
N PRO A 266 3.40 -11.33 2.52
CA PRO A 266 3.89 -11.75 3.84
C PRO A 266 3.02 -11.27 5.01
N LEU A 267 2.14 -10.30 4.81
CA LEU A 267 1.21 -9.80 5.82
C LEU A 267 -0.05 -10.65 5.91
N GLN A 268 -0.36 -11.38 4.85
CA GLN A 268 -1.56 -12.20 4.75
C GLN A 268 -1.37 -13.56 5.43
N PRO A 269 -2.37 -14.07 6.14
CA PRO A 269 -3.73 -13.56 6.31
C PRO A 269 -3.96 -12.76 7.62
N PHE A 270 -3.01 -11.90 8.08
CA PHE A 270 -3.23 -11.08 9.28
C PHE A 270 -4.53 -10.29 9.15
N ALA A 271 -5.47 -10.45 10.08
CA ALA A 271 -6.78 -9.85 9.95
C ALA A 271 -6.72 -8.31 9.98
N ILE A 272 -7.38 -7.67 9.03
CA ILE A 272 -7.46 -6.21 8.89
C ILE A 272 -8.92 -5.78 8.69
N ARG A 273 -9.24 -4.52 8.97
CA ARG A 273 -10.52 -3.90 8.62
C ARG A 273 -10.54 -3.49 7.16
N GLY A 274 -9.46 -2.90 6.67
CA GLY A 274 -9.42 -2.40 5.32
C GLY A 274 -8.08 -1.78 4.93
N VAL A 275 -8.09 -1.21 3.74
CA VAL A 275 -6.94 -0.61 3.08
C VAL A 275 -7.23 0.84 2.74
N ILE A 276 -6.27 1.74 2.93
CA ILE A 276 -6.27 3.07 2.33
C ILE A 276 -5.15 3.15 1.28
N TRP A 277 -5.49 3.67 0.09
CA TRP A 277 -4.62 3.67 -1.08
C TRP A 277 -4.38 5.09 -1.62
N TYR A 278 -3.12 5.47 -1.86
CA TYR A 278 -2.80 6.75 -2.48
C TYR A 278 -1.73 6.56 -3.55
N GLN A 279 -2.19 6.46 -4.81
CA GLN A 279 -1.35 6.21 -5.98
C GLN A 279 -2.09 6.69 -7.25
N GLY A 280 -1.34 6.97 -8.32
CA GLY A 280 -1.88 7.33 -9.64
C GLY A 280 -0.89 8.15 -10.45
N GLU A 281 -0.07 8.97 -9.81
CA GLU A 281 0.81 9.95 -10.45
C GLU A 281 1.79 9.28 -11.45
N THR A 282 2.37 8.14 -11.09
CA THR A 282 3.26 7.39 -11.99
C THR A 282 2.51 6.81 -13.18
N ASN A 283 1.25 6.40 -13.00
CA ASN A 283 0.41 5.90 -14.10
C ASN A 283 0.00 7.03 -15.06
N VAL A 284 -0.24 8.25 -14.57
CA VAL A 284 -0.41 9.44 -15.43
C VAL A 284 0.85 9.70 -16.26
N LEU A 285 2.03 9.66 -15.63
CA LEU A 285 3.32 9.84 -16.33
C LEU A 285 3.58 8.77 -17.39
N ARG A 286 3.08 7.55 -17.18
CA ARG A 286 3.15 6.42 -18.13
C ARG A 286 2.04 6.44 -19.17
N LYS A 287 1.15 7.43 -19.16
CA LYS A 287 0.02 7.60 -20.10
C LYS A 287 -0.98 6.44 -20.10
N ASN A 288 -1.16 5.77 -19.00
CA ASN A 288 -2.09 4.64 -18.88
C ASN A 288 -3.26 4.91 -17.91
N GLY A 289 -3.67 6.18 -17.80
CA GLY A 289 -4.84 6.59 -17.01
C GLY A 289 -6.13 5.92 -17.45
N LEU A 290 -6.34 5.72 -18.76
CA LEU A 290 -7.54 5.08 -19.30
C LEU A 290 -7.75 3.64 -18.83
N THR A 291 -6.67 2.89 -18.57
CA THR A 291 -6.73 1.50 -18.10
C THR A 291 -6.61 1.38 -16.58
N TYR A 292 -6.65 2.52 -15.86
CA TYR A 292 -6.41 2.51 -14.42
C TYR A 292 -7.55 1.87 -13.63
N TYR A 293 -8.78 1.93 -14.12
CA TYR A 293 -9.92 1.24 -13.52
C TYR A 293 -9.69 -0.28 -13.44
N ASP A 294 -9.31 -0.91 -14.57
CA ASP A 294 -9.07 -2.35 -14.62
C ASP A 294 -7.92 -2.75 -13.68
N LYS A 295 -6.90 -1.91 -13.59
CA LYS A 295 -5.76 -2.13 -12.68
C LYS A 295 -6.16 -1.98 -11.21
N MET A 296 -7.01 -1.00 -10.88
CA MET A 296 -7.57 -0.84 -9.53
C MET A 296 -8.43 -2.05 -9.16
N LYS A 297 -9.28 -2.49 -10.10
CA LYS A 297 -10.11 -3.68 -9.88
C LYS A 297 -9.24 -4.92 -9.62
N ALA A 298 -8.25 -5.17 -10.48
CA ALA A 298 -7.32 -6.29 -10.34
C ALA A 298 -6.52 -6.25 -9.01
N LEU A 299 -6.12 -5.05 -8.57
CA LEU A 299 -5.44 -4.87 -7.28
C LEU A 299 -6.39 -5.20 -6.11
N ILE A 300 -7.61 -4.67 -6.12
CA ILE A 300 -8.59 -4.87 -5.05
C ILE A 300 -9.00 -6.34 -4.98
N ASP A 301 -9.36 -6.95 -6.11
CA ASP A 301 -9.76 -8.35 -6.17
C ASP A 301 -8.63 -9.27 -5.67
N GLY A 302 -7.40 -9.10 -6.18
CA GLY A 302 -6.27 -9.94 -5.78
C GLY A 302 -5.88 -9.79 -4.30
N TRP A 303 -6.09 -8.62 -3.68
CA TRP A 303 -5.86 -8.48 -2.24
C TRP A 303 -7.00 -9.10 -1.43
N ARG A 304 -8.24 -9.02 -1.92
CA ARG A 304 -9.41 -9.64 -1.31
C ARG A 304 -9.41 -11.16 -1.32
N GLU A 305 -8.74 -11.80 -2.28
CA GLU A 305 -8.56 -13.27 -2.29
C GLU A 305 -8.03 -13.82 -0.95
N SER A 306 -7.16 -13.07 -0.27
CA SER A 306 -6.58 -13.50 1.01
C SER A 306 -7.19 -12.81 2.23
N TRP A 307 -7.67 -11.57 2.11
CA TRP A 307 -8.24 -10.80 3.23
C TRP A 307 -9.77 -10.90 3.33
N GLY A 308 -10.45 -11.35 2.27
CA GLY A 308 -11.90 -11.48 2.19
C GLY A 308 -12.58 -10.36 1.41
N GLU A 309 -13.69 -10.68 0.77
CA GLU A 309 -14.48 -9.78 -0.09
C GLU A 309 -14.97 -8.52 0.64
N ASP A 310 -15.22 -8.61 1.95
CA ASP A 310 -15.68 -7.51 2.78
C ASP A 310 -14.58 -6.51 3.17
N THR A 311 -13.32 -6.74 2.74
CA THR A 311 -12.21 -5.81 3.03
C THR A 311 -12.47 -4.48 2.36
N SER A 312 -12.67 -3.42 3.17
CA SER A 312 -12.89 -2.06 2.69
C SER A 312 -11.65 -1.50 2.00
N PHE A 313 -11.85 -0.73 0.92
CA PHE A 313 -10.76 -0.16 0.13
C PHE A 313 -11.03 1.30 -0.20
N TYR A 314 -10.44 2.23 0.56
CA TYR A 314 -10.61 3.66 0.37
C TYR A 314 -9.39 4.27 -0.31
N PHE A 315 -9.60 5.15 -1.29
CA PHE A 315 -8.47 5.69 -2.06
C PHE A 315 -8.58 7.21 -2.27
N VAL A 316 -7.45 7.80 -2.61
CA VAL A 316 -7.33 9.22 -2.89
C VAL A 316 -7.41 9.46 -4.40
N GLN A 317 -8.30 10.36 -4.85
CA GLN A 317 -8.20 10.96 -6.16
C GLN A 317 -6.99 11.89 -6.17
N ILE A 318 -5.97 11.61 -7.02
CA ILE A 318 -4.70 12.32 -6.98
C ILE A 318 -4.85 13.82 -7.31
N ALA A 319 -3.95 14.62 -6.77
CA ALA A 319 -4.00 16.07 -6.90
C ALA A 319 -3.65 16.59 -8.31
N PRO A 320 -4.14 17.78 -8.72
CA PRO A 320 -3.61 18.54 -9.83
C PRO A 320 -2.10 18.81 -9.70
N TRP A 321 -1.38 18.85 -10.83
CA TRP A 321 0.05 19.13 -10.86
C TRP A 321 0.49 19.74 -12.20
N ALA A 322 1.20 20.88 -12.14
CA ALA A 322 1.69 21.61 -13.32
C ALA A 322 2.88 20.95 -14.04
N GLY A 323 3.39 19.84 -13.54
CA GLY A 323 4.58 19.21 -14.09
C GLY A 323 4.37 18.48 -15.41
N ARG A 324 5.04 17.33 -15.59
CA ARG A 324 5.19 16.64 -16.87
C ARG A 324 3.96 15.83 -17.34
N TYR A 325 2.81 15.95 -16.71
CA TYR A 325 1.60 15.31 -17.22
C TYR A 325 1.25 15.86 -18.61
N GLN A 326 0.98 14.96 -19.54
CA GLN A 326 0.44 15.36 -20.84
C GLN A 326 -1.03 15.76 -20.72
N ALA A 327 -1.48 16.58 -21.67
CA ALA A 327 -2.88 17.02 -21.71
C ALA A 327 -3.83 15.81 -21.74
N GLY A 328 -4.91 15.87 -20.97
CA GLY A 328 -5.94 14.84 -20.88
C GLY A 328 -5.59 13.62 -20.04
N GLN A 329 -4.31 13.37 -19.70
CA GLN A 329 -3.92 12.15 -18.98
C GLN A 329 -4.38 12.15 -17.51
N LEU A 330 -4.31 13.28 -16.82
CA LEU A 330 -4.79 13.38 -15.45
C LEU A 330 -6.32 13.29 -15.35
N PRO A 331 -7.11 14.04 -16.17
CA PRO A 331 -8.57 13.85 -16.24
C PRO A 331 -8.98 12.40 -16.52
N ALA A 332 -8.32 11.72 -17.46
CA ALA A 332 -8.58 10.31 -17.76
C ALA A 332 -8.36 9.40 -16.54
N LEU A 333 -7.29 9.65 -15.75
CA LEU A 333 -7.07 8.90 -14.53
C LEU A 333 -8.13 9.24 -13.46
N TRP A 334 -8.56 10.50 -13.33
CA TRP A 334 -9.62 10.88 -12.38
C TRP A 334 -10.94 10.21 -12.70
N GLU A 335 -11.29 10.04 -13.97
CA GLU A 335 -12.48 9.27 -14.37
C GLU A 335 -12.35 7.81 -13.98
N ALA A 336 -11.20 7.20 -14.23
CA ALA A 336 -10.94 5.82 -13.82
C ALA A 336 -11.00 5.66 -12.29
N GLN A 337 -10.46 6.62 -11.52
CA GLN A 337 -10.59 6.63 -10.07
C GLN A 337 -12.05 6.79 -9.63
N SER A 338 -12.82 7.71 -10.25
CA SER A 338 -14.25 7.87 -9.97
C SER A 338 -15.06 6.62 -10.33
N ALA A 339 -14.76 5.97 -11.47
CA ALA A 339 -15.37 4.69 -11.86
C ALA A 339 -15.08 3.58 -10.86
N SER A 340 -13.90 3.58 -10.23
CA SER A 340 -13.51 2.57 -9.23
C SER A 340 -14.40 2.59 -7.98
N MET A 341 -15.16 3.66 -7.73
CA MET A 341 -16.19 3.69 -6.69
C MET A 341 -17.39 2.76 -6.96
N LYS A 342 -17.51 2.20 -8.17
CA LYS A 342 -18.51 1.16 -8.50
C LYS A 342 -18.12 -0.21 -7.97
N ILE A 343 -16.85 -0.44 -7.62
CA ILE A 343 -16.40 -1.67 -6.97
C ILE A 343 -16.98 -1.68 -5.55
N PRO A 344 -17.70 -2.72 -5.12
CA PRO A 344 -18.28 -2.79 -3.78
C PRO A 344 -17.25 -2.55 -2.67
N GLY A 345 -17.64 -1.92 -1.57
CA GLY A 345 -16.76 -1.66 -0.42
C GLY A 345 -15.63 -0.66 -0.70
N THR A 346 -15.78 0.20 -1.72
CA THR A 346 -14.79 1.24 -2.03
C THR A 346 -15.31 2.65 -1.75
N GLY A 347 -14.39 3.61 -1.65
CA GLY A 347 -14.69 5.03 -1.50
C GLY A 347 -13.51 5.92 -1.85
N MET A 348 -13.77 7.16 -2.26
CA MET A 348 -12.75 8.06 -2.79
C MET A 348 -12.72 9.41 -2.07
N ALA A 349 -11.54 9.80 -1.60
CA ALA A 349 -11.28 11.12 -1.06
C ALA A 349 -10.76 12.06 -2.17
N VAL A 350 -11.54 13.10 -2.49
CA VAL A 350 -11.15 14.16 -3.43
C VAL A 350 -10.28 15.20 -2.72
N ILE A 351 -9.20 15.66 -3.37
CA ILE A 351 -8.22 16.57 -2.76
C ILE A 351 -7.79 17.73 -3.68
N THR A 352 -8.58 18.08 -4.67
CA THR A 352 -8.28 19.16 -5.62
C THR A 352 -8.09 20.54 -4.94
N ASP A 353 -8.69 20.75 -3.77
CA ASP A 353 -8.61 21.94 -2.93
C ASP A 353 -7.40 21.98 -1.97
N LEU A 354 -6.61 20.92 -1.91
CA LEU A 354 -5.50 20.79 -0.95
C LEU A 354 -4.13 21.11 -1.56
N VAL A 355 -4.08 21.49 -2.82
CA VAL A 355 -2.84 21.87 -3.52
C VAL A 355 -2.40 23.26 -3.04
N ASP A 356 -1.25 23.33 -2.42
CA ASP A 356 -0.62 24.56 -1.94
C ASP A 356 0.46 25.12 -2.89
N ASP A 357 1.19 24.25 -3.58
CA ASP A 357 2.04 24.61 -4.72
C ASP A 357 1.74 23.66 -5.89
N ILE A 358 1.16 24.19 -6.95
CA ILE A 358 0.82 23.43 -8.16
C ILE A 358 2.02 22.81 -8.88
N ARG A 359 3.25 23.27 -8.56
CA ARG A 359 4.51 22.75 -9.11
C ARG A 359 5.05 21.56 -8.31
N ASP A 360 4.59 21.37 -7.05
CA ASP A 360 4.95 20.21 -6.22
C ASP A 360 3.91 19.10 -6.41
N ILE A 361 4.37 17.92 -6.87
CA ILE A 361 3.52 16.72 -7.01
C ILE A 361 3.07 16.16 -5.64
N HIS A 362 3.63 16.67 -4.55
CA HIS A 362 3.39 16.22 -3.19
C HIS A 362 2.70 17.30 -2.34
N PRO A 363 1.37 17.51 -2.45
CA PRO A 363 0.67 18.44 -1.58
C PRO A 363 0.95 18.13 -0.11
N ARG A 364 1.37 19.15 0.66
CA ARG A 364 1.82 18.95 2.04
C ARG A 364 0.71 18.96 3.09
N LYS A 365 -0.51 19.31 2.70
CA LYS A 365 -1.72 19.29 3.55
C LYS A 365 -2.24 17.85 3.73
N LYS A 366 -1.50 17.00 4.47
CA LYS A 366 -1.85 15.57 4.65
C LYS A 366 -2.91 15.32 5.72
N ILE A 367 -3.10 16.24 6.67
CA ILE A 367 -4.15 16.14 7.70
C ILE A 367 -5.54 15.94 7.08
N PRO A 368 -6.03 16.84 6.20
CA PRO A 368 -7.34 16.67 5.61
C PRO A 368 -7.43 15.43 4.69
N VAL A 369 -6.34 14.98 4.09
CA VAL A 369 -6.33 13.74 3.27
C VAL A 369 -6.66 12.52 4.14
N GLY A 370 -5.92 12.34 5.24
CA GLY A 370 -6.19 11.25 6.20
C GLY A 370 -7.59 11.35 6.81
N ASN A 371 -8.02 12.56 7.17
CA ASN A 371 -9.36 12.78 7.73
C ASN A 371 -10.49 12.44 6.73
N ARG A 372 -10.36 12.81 5.44
CA ARG A 372 -11.36 12.49 4.40
C ARG A 372 -11.47 10.98 4.15
N LEU A 373 -10.36 10.26 4.16
CA LEU A 373 -10.37 8.80 4.11
C LEU A 373 -11.06 8.20 5.34
N ALA A 374 -10.81 8.77 6.53
CA ALA A 374 -11.44 8.33 7.77
C ALA A 374 -12.96 8.57 7.79
N LEU A 375 -13.49 9.61 7.13
CA LEU A 375 -14.93 9.83 7.01
C LEU A 375 -15.62 8.66 6.30
N TRP A 376 -15.01 8.10 5.25
CA TRP A 376 -15.51 6.92 4.56
C TRP A 376 -15.59 5.72 5.52
N ALA A 377 -14.49 5.43 6.23
CA ALA A 377 -14.44 4.34 7.18
C ALA A 377 -15.48 4.53 8.31
N LEU A 378 -15.55 5.72 8.90
CA LEU A 378 -16.49 6.03 9.98
C LEU A 378 -17.95 5.80 9.56
N SER A 379 -18.30 6.21 8.33
CA SER A 379 -19.66 6.03 7.82
C SER A 379 -19.95 4.59 7.39
N LYS A 380 -19.00 3.89 6.74
CA LYS A 380 -19.26 2.61 6.08
C LYS A 380 -18.89 1.39 6.91
N ASP A 381 -17.79 1.46 7.68
CA ASP A 381 -17.32 0.34 8.50
C ASP A 381 -17.77 0.45 9.98
N TYR A 382 -18.08 1.68 10.43
CA TYR A 382 -18.38 1.97 11.84
C TYR A 382 -19.77 2.58 12.06
N GLU A 383 -20.60 2.59 11.03
CA GLU A 383 -22.03 2.96 11.08
C GLU A 383 -22.31 4.35 11.67
N LYS A 384 -21.36 5.30 11.54
CA LYS A 384 -21.56 6.71 11.91
C LYS A 384 -22.41 7.40 10.83
N ASN A 385 -23.72 7.18 10.86
CA ASN A 385 -24.66 7.57 9.80
C ASN A 385 -24.91 9.08 9.70
N ASP A 386 -24.55 9.85 10.71
CA ASP A 386 -24.62 11.31 10.76
C ASP A 386 -23.44 12.01 10.06
N ILE A 387 -22.43 11.26 9.60
CA ILE A 387 -21.25 11.80 8.97
C ILE A 387 -21.46 11.94 7.44
N VAL A 388 -21.28 13.15 6.92
CA VAL A 388 -21.14 13.39 5.47
C VAL A 388 -19.68 13.02 5.10
N TYR A 389 -19.52 11.96 4.33
CA TYR A 389 -18.24 11.32 4.08
C TYR A 389 -17.64 11.61 2.69
N SER A 390 -18.42 12.18 1.77
CA SER A 390 -17.95 12.52 0.42
C SER A 390 -18.40 13.91 0.00
N GLY A 391 -17.63 14.55 -0.87
CA GLY A 391 -18.06 15.72 -1.63
C GLY A 391 -18.92 15.33 -2.83
N PRO A 392 -19.42 16.33 -3.62
CA PRO A 392 -20.29 16.08 -4.75
C PRO A 392 -19.63 15.27 -5.87
N HIS A 393 -20.32 14.25 -6.36
CA HIS A 393 -19.97 13.46 -7.55
C HIS A 393 -21.06 13.60 -8.61
N TYR A 394 -20.65 13.78 -9.86
CA TYR A 394 -21.58 13.81 -10.98
C TYR A 394 -22.53 12.61 -10.94
N LYS A 395 -23.84 12.90 -11.07
CA LYS A 395 -24.91 11.89 -11.11
C LYS A 395 -25.53 11.81 -12.48
N SER A 396 -26.01 12.95 -12.98
CA SER A 396 -26.71 13.04 -14.27
C SER A 396 -26.73 14.48 -14.77
N SER A 397 -27.03 14.65 -16.06
CA SER A 397 -27.25 15.96 -16.67
C SER A 397 -28.50 15.98 -17.53
N LYS A 398 -29.10 17.16 -17.66
CA LYS A 398 -30.28 17.41 -18.51
C LYS A 398 -30.08 18.71 -19.29
N VAL A 399 -30.28 18.64 -20.60
CA VAL A 399 -30.28 19.83 -21.45
C VAL A 399 -31.61 20.58 -21.27
N GLU A 400 -31.51 21.87 -20.99
CA GLU A 400 -32.66 22.79 -20.80
C GLU A 400 -32.49 24.02 -21.70
N GLY A 401 -32.90 23.89 -23.01
CA GLY A 401 -32.67 24.90 -24.02
C GLY A 401 -31.19 25.12 -24.28
N ASN A 402 -30.70 26.33 -24.00
CA ASN A 402 -29.28 26.69 -24.16
C ASN A 402 -28.42 26.45 -22.90
N LYS A 403 -28.91 25.67 -21.93
CA LYS A 403 -28.23 25.35 -20.66
C LYS A 403 -28.20 23.87 -20.42
N ILE A 404 -27.26 23.43 -19.55
CA ILE A 404 -27.25 22.08 -19.02
C ILE A 404 -27.32 22.15 -17.49
N ARG A 405 -28.29 21.42 -16.93
CA ARG A 405 -28.47 21.23 -15.49
C ARG A 405 -27.75 19.95 -15.08
N ILE A 406 -26.97 20.05 -14.01
CA ILE A 406 -26.14 18.95 -13.46
C ILE A 406 -26.60 18.62 -12.06
N SER A 407 -26.94 17.35 -11.84
CA SER A 407 -27.28 16.79 -10.53
C SER A 407 -26.09 16.00 -9.95
N PHE A 408 -26.00 15.97 -8.63
CA PHE A 408 -24.89 15.35 -7.91
C PHE A 408 -25.38 14.32 -6.89
N ASN A 409 -24.59 13.26 -6.72
CA ASN A 409 -24.59 12.45 -5.50
C ASN A 409 -23.74 13.15 -4.43
N PHE A 410 -23.99 12.88 -3.16
CA PHE A 410 -23.22 13.39 -2.02
C PHE A 410 -23.19 14.93 -1.89
N ALA A 411 -24.28 15.59 -2.26
CA ALA A 411 -24.40 17.05 -2.10
C ALA A 411 -24.42 17.49 -0.62
N GLY A 412 -24.56 16.56 0.33
CA GLY A 412 -24.60 16.85 1.77
C GLY A 412 -25.74 17.81 2.14
N GLY A 413 -25.45 18.79 3.00
CA GLY A 413 -26.36 19.85 3.38
C GLY A 413 -26.58 20.92 2.31
N GLY A 414 -26.10 20.71 1.08
CA GLY A 414 -26.22 21.61 -0.06
C GLY A 414 -24.90 21.89 -0.76
N LEU A 415 -24.97 22.56 -1.90
CA LEU A 415 -23.80 22.98 -2.68
C LEU A 415 -23.37 24.40 -2.30
N LYS A 416 -22.07 24.68 -2.35
CA LYS A 416 -21.54 26.04 -2.19
C LYS A 416 -20.23 26.21 -2.97
N SER A 417 -19.86 27.47 -3.17
CA SER A 417 -18.51 27.86 -3.59
C SER A 417 -17.58 27.88 -2.35
N ARG A 418 -16.38 27.33 -2.47
CA ARG A 418 -15.35 27.29 -1.42
C ARG A 418 -14.92 28.68 -0.95
N ASP A 419 -14.84 29.63 -1.87
CA ASP A 419 -14.26 30.96 -1.68
C ASP A 419 -15.29 32.10 -1.78
N GLY A 420 -16.57 31.75 -1.89
CA GLY A 420 -17.67 32.73 -2.04
C GLY A 420 -17.72 33.42 -3.41
N LYS A 421 -16.80 33.06 -4.34
CA LYS A 421 -16.79 33.59 -5.70
C LYS A 421 -17.73 32.79 -6.61
N PRO A 422 -18.07 33.30 -7.81
CA PRO A 422 -18.73 32.49 -8.83
C PRO A 422 -18.03 31.14 -9.04
N LEU A 423 -18.80 30.11 -9.40
CA LEU A 423 -18.22 28.80 -9.72
C LEU A 423 -17.28 28.91 -10.90
N ASN A 424 -16.16 28.21 -10.81
CA ASN A 424 -15.11 28.19 -11.81
C ASN A 424 -14.86 26.78 -12.38
N GLU A 425 -13.97 26.67 -13.36
CA GLU A 425 -13.51 25.41 -13.96
C GLU A 425 -14.59 24.62 -14.71
N PHE A 426 -15.70 25.26 -15.09
CA PHE A 426 -16.72 24.67 -15.96
C PHE A 426 -16.44 25.00 -17.42
N GLN A 427 -16.64 24.02 -18.28
CA GLN A 427 -16.58 24.14 -19.75
C GLN A 427 -17.82 23.45 -20.34
N ILE A 428 -18.34 23.99 -21.44
CA ILE A 428 -19.54 23.49 -22.14
C ILE A 428 -19.23 23.33 -23.64
N ALA A 429 -19.81 22.34 -24.29
CA ALA A 429 -19.71 22.11 -25.74
C ALA A 429 -21.04 21.69 -26.34
N GLY A 430 -21.21 21.95 -27.62
CA GLY A 430 -22.21 21.33 -28.47
C GLY A 430 -21.81 19.95 -28.96
N GLU A 431 -22.53 19.42 -29.95
CA GLU A 431 -22.22 18.10 -30.57
C GLU A 431 -20.85 18.06 -31.26
N ASP A 432 -20.31 19.22 -31.65
CA ASP A 432 -18.98 19.34 -32.25
C ASP A 432 -17.85 19.03 -31.27
N GLY A 433 -18.16 18.93 -29.96
CA GLY A 433 -17.19 18.60 -28.91
C GLY A 433 -16.14 19.70 -28.66
N LYS A 434 -16.38 20.94 -29.15
CA LYS A 434 -15.46 22.07 -28.88
C LYS A 434 -15.86 22.74 -27.56
N PHE A 435 -15.07 22.47 -26.54
CA PHE A 435 -15.28 23.01 -25.19
C PHE A 435 -14.85 24.46 -25.08
N VAL A 436 -15.72 25.32 -24.60
CA VAL A 436 -15.46 26.71 -24.24
C VAL A 436 -15.71 26.93 -22.76
N ALA A 437 -15.22 28.03 -22.20
CA ALA A 437 -15.47 28.41 -20.82
C ALA A 437 -16.99 28.65 -20.62
N ALA A 438 -17.52 28.24 -19.47
CA ALA A 438 -18.91 28.32 -19.15
C ALA A 438 -19.17 29.06 -17.84
N GLU A 439 -20.25 29.80 -17.78
CA GLU A 439 -20.84 30.32 -16.56
C GLU A 439 -21.60 29.19 -15.87
N ALA A 440 -21.40 29.06 -14.55
CA ALA A 440 -22.09 28.06 -13.74
C ALA A 440 -22.68 28.70 -12.48
N ALA A 441 -23.89 28.34 -12.16
CA ALA A 441 -24.61 28.85 -10.98
C ALA A 441 -25.27 27.70 -10.22
N ILE A 442 -25.20 27.76 -8.88
CA ILE A 442 -25.91 26.82 -8.00
C ILE A 442 -27.41 27.19 -8.02
N ASP A 443 -28.23 26.19 -8.30
CA ASP A 443 -29.69 26.25 -8.16
C ASP A 443 -30.12 25.09 -7.25
N ARG A 444 -30.32 25.38 -5.97
CA ARG A 444 -30.58 24.41 -4.89
C ARG A 444 -29.38 23.42 -4.75
N ASN A 445 -29.60 22.16 -5.03
CA ASN A 445 -28.58 21.08 -4.98
C ASN A 445 -28.10 20.67 -6.38
N GLU A 446 -28.21 21.54 -7.37
CA GLU A 446 -27.81 21.32 -8.75
C GLU A 446 -26.95 22.50 -9.23
N VAL A 447 -26.28 22.31 -10.35
CA VAL A 447 -25.52 23.37 -11.02
C VAL A 447 -26.07 23.55 -12.43
N VAL A 448 -26.41 24.79 -12.79
CA VAL A 448 -26.82 25.16 -14.14
C VAL A 448 -25.63 25.79 -14.86
N VAL A 449 -25.28 25.22 -16.02
CA VAL A 449 -24.11 25.61 -16.82
C VAL A 449 -24.55 26.14 -18.17
N GLN A 450 -24.01 27.28 -18.60
CA GLN A 450 -24.31 27.92 -19.88
C GLN A 450 -23.12 28.67 -20.47
N SER A 451 -23.18 28.95 -21.78
CA SER A 451 -22.28 29.88 -22.45
C SER A 451 -23.00 30.56 -23.60
N LYS A 452 -22.72 31.85 -23.84
CA LYS A 452 -23.26 32.58 -25.00
C LYS A 452 -22.72 32.06 -26.33
N GLU A 453 -21.55 31.39 -26.29
CA GLU A 453 -20.88 30.81 -27.46
C GLU A 453 -21.49 29.49 -27.91
N VAL A 454 -22.30 28.81 -27.05
CA VAL A 454 -22.87 27.49 -27.31
C VAL A 454 -24.39 27.54 -27.13
N THR A 455 -25.10 27.74 -28.22
CA THR A 455 -26.58 27.87 -28.21
C THR A 455 -27.33 26.55 -28.14
N ALA A 456 -26.67 25.43 -28.53
CA ALA A 456 -27.20 24.07 -28.46
C ALA A 456 -26.18 23.15 -27.70
N PRO A 457 -26.12 23.25 -26.37
CA PRO A 457 -25.16 22.50 -25.59
C PRO A 457 -25.53 21.01 -25.47
N SER A 458 -24.55 20.14 -25.48
CA SER A 458 -24.71 18.70 -25.28
C SER A 458 -23.81 18.12 -24.20
N GLN A 459 -22.70 18.81 -23.85
CA GLN A 459 -21.68 18.29 -22.96
C GLN A 459 -21.14 19.36 -22.00
N VAL A 460 -20.77 18.93 -20.79
CA VAL A 460 -20.07 19.75 -19.77
C VAL A 460 -18.86 19.02 -19.26
N ARG A 461 -17.81 19.79 -18.95
CA ARG A 461 -16.64 19.36 -18.18
C ARG A 461 -16.44 20.24 -16.96
N PHE A 462 -15.96 19.67 -15.88
CA PHE A 462 -15.61 20.37 -14.65
C PHE A 462 -14.22 19.95 -14.17
N GLY A 463 -13.33 20.91 -13.93
CA GLY A 463 -11.97 20.64 -13.47
C GLY A 463 -11.13 19.80 -14.43
N TRP A 464 -11.32 19.94 -15.74
CA TRP A 464 -10.86 18.98 -16.76
C TRP A 464 -9.44 19.26 -17.28
N HIS A 465 -8.54 19.70 -16.41
CA HIS A 465 -7.13 19.90 -16.77
C HIS A 465 -6.18 19.76 -15.57
N LYS A 466 -4.91 19.50 -15.85
CA LYS A 466 -3.89 19.13 -14.86
C LYS A 466 -3.53 20.22 -13.84
N VAL A 467 -3.96 21.46 -14.05
CA VAL A 467 -3.69 22.62 -13.17
C VAL A 467 -4.96 23.26 -12.62
N CYS A 468 -6.09 22.55 -12.68
CA CYS A 468 -7.35 23.07 -12.21
C CYS A 468 -7.35 23.36 -10.70
N ASN A 469 -8.17 24.34 -10.31
CA ASN A 469 -8.42 24.69 -8.91
C ASN A 469 -9.92 24.96 -8.71
N PRO A 470 -10.76 23.92 -8.84
CA PRO A 470 -12.21 24.04 -8.77
C PRO A 470 -12.68 24.47 -7.38
N ASN A 471 -13.72 25.29 -7.32
CA ASN A 471 -14.26 25.83 -6.07
C ASN A 471 -15.63 25.27 -5.66
N LEU A 472 -16.22 24.36 -6.43
CA LEU A 472 -17.47 23.69 -6.03
C LEU A 472 -17.22 22.68 -4.91
N MET A 473 -18.02 22.74 -3.85
CA MET A 473 -18.03 21.81 -2.72
C MET A 473 -19.43 21.68 -2.09
N ASN A 474 -19.59 20.72 -1.19
CA ASN A 474 -20.79 20.67 -0.35
C ASN A 474 -20.69 21.58 0.89
N ALA A 475 -21.79 21.71 1.62
CA ALA A 475 -21.88 22.56 2.82
C ALA A 475 -20.84 22.16 3.88
N GLU A 476 -20.48 20.88 3.96
CA GLU A 476 -19.50 20.32 4.91
C GLU A 476 -18.04 20.59 4.51
N GLY A 477 -17.82 21.21 3.35
CA GLY A 477 -16.49 21.60 2.88
C GLY A 477 -15.71 20.48 2.18
N LEU A 478 -16.40 19.49 1.66
CA LEU A 478 -15.79 18.44 0.84
C LEU A 478 -15.91 18.81 -0.65
N PRO A 479 -14.81 18.85 -1.41
CA PRO A 479 -14.78 19.32 -2.80
C PRO A 479 -15.47 18.35 -3.76
N ALA A 480 -16.06 18.91 -4.84
CA ALA A 480 -16.57 18.12 -5.92
C ALA A 480 -15.46 17.44 -6.72
N SER A 481 -15.71 16.19 -7.12
CA SER A 481 -14.81 15.46 -8.03
C SER A 481 -14.87 16.07 -9.43
N PRO A 482 -13.75 16.26 -10.13
CA PRO A 482 -13.74 16.56 -11.57
C PRO A 482 -14.52 15.51 -12.37
N PHE A 483 -15.21 15.94 -13.42
CA PHE A 483 -16.04 15.06 -14.25
C PHE A 483 -16.22 15.58 -15.68
N GLN A 484 -16.73 14.72 -16.56
CA GLN A 484 -17.36 15.07 -17.81
C GLN A 484 -18.74 14.37 -17.93
N THR A 485 -19.66 14.97 -18.68
CA THR A 485 -21.04 14.43 -18.85
C THR A 485 -21.14 13.40 -19.98
N LYS A 486 -20.14 13.31 -20.87
CA LYS A 486 -20.10 12.30 -21.92
C LYS A 486 -19.53 11.00 -21.36
N ASP A 487 -20.07 9.87 -21.77
CA ASP A 487 -19.60 8.56 -21.34
C ASP A 487 -18.10 8.39 -21.58
N TRP A 488 -17.42 7.94 -20.53
CA TRP A 488 -16.00 7.66 -20.58
C TRP A 488 -15.72 6.38 -21.40
N LYS A 489 -14.98 6.55 -22.50
CA LYS A 489 -14.70 5.46 -23.46
C LYS A 489 -13.66 4.43 -22.97
N GLY A 490 -13.06 4.63 -21.81
CA GLY A 490 -12.06 3.74 -21.25
C GLY A 490 -12.61 2.62 -20.36
N TRP A 491 -13.92 2.63 -20.07
CA TRP A 491 -14.58 1.61 -19.28
C TRP A 491 -15.56 0.82 -20.14
N THR A 492 -15.27 -0.46 -20.32
CA THR A 492 -16.17 -1.41 -21.01
C THR A 492 -16.99 -2.23 -20.00
N GLY A 493 -17.20 -1.68 -18.80
CA GLY A 493 -17.94 -2.37 -17.76
C GLY A 493 -19.39 -2.58 -18.12
N ASP A 494 -19.76 -3.81 -18.29
CA ASP A 494 -21.11 -4.34 -18.12
C ASP A 494 -21.38 -4.65 -16.65
#